data_7b22111b3064524d46d0d6b3a75e785a
#
_entry.id   7b22111b3064524d46d0d6b3a75e785a
#
_cell.length_a   1.000
_cell.length_b   1.000
_cell.length_c   1.000
_cell.angle_alpha   90.00
_cell.angle_beta   90.00
_cell.angle_gamma   90.00
#
_symmetry.space_group_name_H-M   'P 1'
#
loop_
_entity.id
_entity.type
_entity.pdbx_description
1 polymer ?
#
loop_
_entity_poly.entity_id
_entity_poly.type
_entity_poly.pdbx_seq_one_letter_code
_entity_poly.pdbx_strand_id
1 'polypeptide(L)'
;SFAAGERPAAPAISVWSPAETLVYLQGLPREIDREGCAWLDSALGLTGRGNHEILVEWLTLAAGSDYEPAFTRLREVLLRVGRMKYLRPLYAAMGRHPRTRALAREVFAEAAPRYHALSRRVAASVIEKYDDAPAS
;
A
#
# COMPACT_ATOMS: atom_id res chain seq x y z
N SER A 1 -11.29 16.82 -8.53
CA SER A 1 -10.59 15.88 -7.65
C SER A 1 -10.25 14.57 -8.37
N PHE A 2 -9.38 13.81 -7.80
CA PHE A 2 -9.00 12.50 -8.38
C PHE A 2 -10.22 11.58 -8.52
N ALA A 3 -11.06 11.54 -7.52
CA ALA A 3 -12.28 10.74 -7.53
C ALA A 3 -13.25 11.14 -8.66
N ALA A 4 -13.21 12.39 -9.10
CA ALA A 4 -14.03 12.90 -10.20
C ALA A 4 -13.38 12.66 -11.58
N GLY A 5 -12.24 11.97 -11.63
CA GLY A 5 -11.53 11.67 -12.88
C GLY A 5 -10.48 12.69 -13.27
N GLU A 6 -10.23 13.70 -12.46
CA GLU A 6 -9.21 14.70 -12.75
C GLU A 6 -7.80 14.13 -12.60
N ARG A 7 -6.92 14.40 -13.55
CA ARG A 7 -5.55 13.91 -13.56
C ARG A 7 -4.59 15.03 -13.96
N PRO A 8 -3.38 15.08 -13.33
CA PRO A 8 -2.33 16.01 -13.79
C PRO A 8 -1.89 15.66 -15.22
N ALA A 9 -1.44 16.67 -15.94
CA ALA A 9 -0.92 16.47 -17.30
C ALA A 9 0.38 15.68 -17.27
N ALA A 10 0.58 14.79 -18.24
CA ALA A 10 1.79 13.97 -18.34
C ALA A 10 3.10 14.78 -18.30
N PRO A 11 3.23 15.93 -19.01
CA PRO A 11 4.46 16.74 -18.91
C PRO A 11 4.73 17.26 -17.49
N ALA A 12 3.70 17.58 -16.72
CA ALA A 12 3.88 18.03 -15.34
C ALA A 12 4.39 16.88 -14.45
N ILE A 13 3.83 15.69 -14.62
CA ILE A 13 4.22 14.49 -13.86
C ILE A 13 5.68 14.13 -14.13
N SER A 14 6.13 14.24 -15.37
CA SER A 14 7.48 13.82 -15.77
C SER A 14 8.59 14.62 -15.11
N VAL A 15 8.29 15.81 -14.59
CA VAL A 15 9.28 16.66 -13.92
C VAL A 15 9.14 16.63 -12.40
N TRP A 16 8.21 15.86 -11.86
CA TRP A 16 8.04 15.77 -10.41
C TRP A 16 9.25 15.13 -9.74
N SER A 17 9.70 15.74 -8.66
CA SER A 17 10.68 15.14 -7.77
C SER A 17 10.03 13.99 -7.00
N PRO A 18 10.83 13.10 -6.37
CA PRO A 18 10.27 12.09 -5.47
C PRO A 18 9.38 12.67 -4.37
N ALA A 19 9.78 13.83 -3.81
CA ALA A 19 8.98 14.48 -2.78
C ALA A 19 7.61 14.93 -3.30
N GLU A 20 7.57 15.47 -4.51
CA GLU A 20 6.31 15.89 -5.14
C GLU A 20 5.39 14.70 -5.42
N THR A 21 5.95 13.61 -5.90
CA THR A 21 5.20 12.36 -6.11
C THR A 21 4.59 11.86 -4.79
N LEU A 22 5.39 11.84 -3.74
CA LEU A 22 4.94 11.39 -2.43
C LEU A 22 3.79 12.26 -1.90
N VAL A 23 3.93 13.58 -1.99
CA VAL A 23 2.90 14.52 -1.55
C VAL A 23 1.60 14.30 -2.31
N TYR A 24 1.69 14.09 -3.62
CA TYR A 24 0.51 13.83 -4.43
C TYR A 24 -0.23 12.57 -3.97
N LEU A 25 0.51 11.47 -3.75
CA LEU A 25 -0.08 10.21 -3.29
C LEU A 25 -0.72 10.35 -1.90
N GLN A 26 -0.06 11.07 -0.99
CA GLN A 26 -0.58 11.30 0.35
C GLN A 26 -1.87 12.10 0.38
N GLY A 27 -2.08 12.95 -0.62
CA GLY A 27 -3.28 13.76 -0.74
C GLY A 27 -4.49 13.04 -1.33
N LEU A 28 -4.33 11.81 -1.81
CA LEU A 28 -5.42 11.03 -2.40
C LEU A 28 -6.28 10.37 -1.32
N PRO A 29 -7.57 10.07 -1.64
CA PRO A 29 -8.37 9.22 -0.76
C PRO A 29 -7.67 7.88 -0.52
N ARG A 30 -7.92 7.27 0.64
CA ARG A 30 -7.23 6.02 1.00
C ARG A 30 -7.82 4.78 0.33
N GLU A 31 -8.88 4.97 -0.43
CA GLU A 31 -9.44 3.93 -1.30
C GLU A 31 -9.92 4.62 -2.59
N ILE A 32 -9.46 4.12 -3.73
CA ILE A 32 -9.83 4.63 -5.04
C ILE A 32 -10.23 3.45 -5.93
N ASP A 33 -10.83 3.74 -7.08
CA ASP A 33 -11.29 2.69 -7.98
C ASP A 33 -10.12 2.05 -8.75
N ARG A 34 -10.41 0.93 -9.41
CA ARG A 34 -9.42 0.18 -10.17
C ARG A 34 -8.79 1.01 -11.29
N GLU A 35 -9.59 1.79 -11.99
CA GLU A 35 -9.10 2.67 -13.06
C GLU A 35 -8.10 3.68 -12.51
N GLY A 36 -8.42 4.30 -11.36
CA GLY A 36 -7.53 5.24 -10.71
C GLY A 36 -6.20 4.61 -10.32
N CYS A 37 -6.24 3.41 -9.74
CA CYS A 37 -5.02 2.67 -9.41
C CYS A 37 -4.20 2.36 -10.65
N ALA A 38 -4.84 1.88 -11.70
CA ALA A 38 -4.16 1.54 -12.96
C ALA A 38 -3.51 2.77 -13.59
N TRP A 39 -4.20 3.90 -13.56
CA TRP A 39 -3.66 5.16 -14.08
C TRP A 39 -2.42 5.59 -13.29
N LEU A 40 -2.50 5.58 -11.97
CA LEU A 40 -1.38 5.97 -11.10
C LEU A 40 -0.16 5.12 -11.36
N ASP A 41 -0.34 3.81 -11.40
CA ASP A 41 0.77 2.88 -11.60
C ASP A 41 1.40 3.06 -12.98
N SER A 42 0.57 3.22 -14.02
CA SER A 42 1.04 3.42 -15.38
C SER A 42 1.73 4.78 -15.55
N ALA A 43 1.11 5.85 -15.07
CA ALA A 43 1.62 7.21 -15.26
C ALA A 43 2.89 7.49 -14.45
N LEU A 44 2.98 6.93 -13.24
CA LEU A 44 4.07 7.22 -12.32
C LEU A 44 5.05 6.05 -12.14
N GLY A 45 4.77 4.90 -12.72
CA GLY A 45 5.63 3.72 -12.62
C GLY A 45 5.82 3.26 -11.18
N LEU A 46 4.75 3.26 -10.38
CA LEU A 46 4.85 3.13 -8.94
C LEU A 46 5.25 1.74 -8.45
N THR A 47 4.71 0.69 -9.05
CA THR A 47 5.00 -0.69 -8.62
C THR A 47 6.47 -1.03 -8.78
N GLY A 48 7.15 -0.43 -9.73
CA GLY A 48 8.58 -0.64 -9.98
C GLY A 48 9.52 0.32 -9.25
N ARG A 49 9.00 1.23 -8.43
CA ARG A 49 9.84 2.25 -7.77
C ARG A 49 10.81 1.64 -6.78
N GLY A 50 12.05 2.12 -6.80
CA GLY A 50 13.07 1.75 -5.81
C GLY A 50 13.02 2.59 -4.55
N ASN A 51 12.45 3.79 -4.59
CA ASN A 51 12.30 4.65 -3.41
C ASN A 51 11.23 4.07 -2.49
N HIS A 52 11.64 3.63 -1.30
CA HIS A 52 10.74 2.95 -0.36
C HIS A 52 9.60 3.83 0.14
N GLU A 53 9.82 5.12 0.34
CA GLU A 53 8.76 6.02 0.81
C GLU A 53 7.62 6.09 -0.21
N ILE A 54 7.96 6.24 -1.49
CA ILE A 54 6.98 6.28 -2.58
C ILE A 54 6.31 4.92 -2.74
N LEU A 55 7.12 3.85 -2.77
CA LEU A 55 6.61 2.50 -2.98
C LEU A 55 5.64 2.09 -1.88
N VAL A 56 5.99 2.33 -0.63
CA VAL A 56 5.12 1.98 0.51
C VAL A 56 3.84 2.82 0.50
N GLU A 57 3.92 4.10 0.18
CA GLU A 57 2.72 4.93 0.07
C GLU A 57 1.79 4.42 -1.04
N TRP A 58 2.35 4.07 -2.19
CA TRP A 58 1.59 3.46 -3.28
C TRP A 58 0.94 2.15 -2.86
N LEU A 59 1.73 1.24 -2.26
CA LEU A 59 1.22 -0.08 -1.87
C LEU A 59 0.15 0.02 -0.77
N THR A 60 0.28 1.00 0.11
CA THR A 60 -0.76 1.27 1.12
C THR A 60 -2.08 1.65 0.44
N LEU A 61 -2.01 2.52 -0.55
CA LEU A 61 -3.19 2.92 -1.32
C LEU A 61 -3.75 1.75 -2.13
N ALA A 62 -2.88 1.00 -2.81
CA ALA A 62 -3.29 -0.13 -3.63
C ALA A 62 -3.94 -1.24 -2.79
N ALA A 63 -3.38 -1.53 -1.61
CA ALA A 63 -3.95 -2.50 -0.69
C ALA A 63 -5.32 -2.04 -0.17
N GLY A 64 -5.43 -0.77 0.21
CA GLY A 64 -6.69 -0.18 0.68
C GLY A 64 -7.76 -0.11 -0.40
N SER A 65 -7.36 -0.21 -1.66
CA SER A 65 -8.25 -0.19 -2.83
C SER A 65 -8.50 -1.58 -3.42
N ASP A 66 -7.99 -2.62 -2.78
CA ASP A 66 -8.09 -4.00 -3.26
C ASP A 66 -7.58 -4.18 -4.70
N TYR A 67 -6.49 -3.48 -5.03
CA TYR A 67 -5.91 -3.49 -6.38
C TYR A 67 -4.97 -4.67 -6.54
N GLU A 68 -5.48 -5.77 -7.05
CA GLU A 68 -4.75 -7.05 -7.19
C GLU A 68 -3.43 -6.96 -7.96
N PRO A 69 -3.31 -6.19 -9.07
CA PRO A 69 -2.04 -6.14 -9.80
C PRO A 69 -0.83 -5.71 -8.97
N ALA A 70 -1.04 -5.05 -7.85
CA ALA A 70 0.06 -4.64 -6.95
C ALA A 70 0.40 -5.71 -5.89
N PHE A 71 -0.37 -6.78 -5.78
CA PHE A 71 -0.24 -7.74 -4.68
C PHE A 71 1.09 -8.49 -4.69
N THR A 72 1.64 -8.82 -5.85
CA THR A 72 2.95 -9.48 -5.93
C THR A 72 4.03 -8.59 -5.32
N ARG A 73 4.02 -7.32 -5.67
CA ARG A 73 4.99 -6.37 -5.13
C ARG A 73 4.77 -6.10 -3.65
N LEU A 74 3.51 -6.02 -3.23
CA LEU A 74 3.14 -5.88 -1.82
C LEU A 74 3.71 -7.03 -0.99
N ARG A 75 3.53 -8.27 -1.47
CA ARG A 75 4.09 -9.45 -0.82
C ARG A 75 5.61 -9.36 -0.71
N GLU A 76 6.31 -9.01 -1.79
CA GLU A 76 7.76 -8.85 -1.78
C GLU A 76 8.22 -7.85 -0.73
N VAL A 77 7.57 -6.69 -0.67
CA VAL A 77 7.93 -5.63 0.27
C VAL A 77 7.71 -6.09 1.70
N LEU A 78 6.58 -6.72 2.00
CA LEU A 78 6.28 -7.22 3.34
C LEU A 78 7.29 -8.29 3.80
N LEU A 79 7.83 -9.08 2.87
CA LEU A 79 8.81 -10.11 3.20
C LEU A 79 10.21 -9.54 3.38
N ARG A 80 10.53 -8.40 2.77
CA ARG A 80 11.87 -7.81 2.79
C ARG A 80 12.04 -6.68 3.80
N VAL A 81 10.98 -5.90 4.03
CA VAL A 81 11.03 -4.71 4.87
C VAL A 81 10.66 -5.10 6.29
N GLY A 82 11.45 -4.66 7.26
CA GLY A 82 11.20 -4.98 8.67
C GLY A 82 10.82 -3.78 9.53
N ARG A 83 10.86 -2.56 8.98
CA ARG A 83 10.59 -1.35 9.77
C ARG A 83 9.11 -1.16 10.05
N MET A 84 8.77 -0.94 11.31
CA MET A 84 7.39 -0.67 11.73
C MET A 84 6.76 0.50 10.98
N LYS A 85 7.57 1.51 10.65
CA LYS A 85 7.14 2.68 9.88
C LYS A 85 6.43 2.29 8.60
N TYR A 86 6.88 1.19 7.96
CA TYR A 86 6.30 0.69 6.71
C TYR A 86 5.29 -0.42 6.95
N LEU A 87 5.58 -1.32 7.87
CA LEU A 87 4.72 -2.49 8.12
C LEU A 87 3.36 -2.09 8.67
N ARG A 88 3.32 -1.13 9.59
CA ARG A 88 2.06 -0.72 10.22
C ARG A 88 1.03 -0.21 9.21
N PRO A 89 1.35 0.79 8.35
CA PRO A 89 0.35 1.27 7.39
C PRO A 89 -0.03 0.23 6.35
N LEU A 90 0.91 -0.61 5.93
CA LEU A 90 0.62 -1.66 4.95
C LEU A 90 -0.37 -2.68 5.50
N TYR A 91 -0.09 -3.24 6.68
CA TYR A 91 -1.00 -4.21 7.29
C TYR A 91 -2.34 -3.57 7.66
N ALA A 92 -2.34 -2.31 8.09
CA ALA A 92 -3.60 -1.61 8.38
C ALA A 92 -4.47 -1.47 7.14
N ALA A 93 -3.88 -1.07 6.01
CA ALA A 93 -4.62 -0.92 4.75
C ALA A 93 -5.16 -2.26 4.26
N MET A 94 -4.41 -3.34 4.45
CA MET A 94 -4.84 -4.68 4.06
C MET A 94 -6.07 -5.16 4.83
N GLY A 95 -6.40 -4.53 5.94
CA GLY A 95 -7.59 -4.85 6.72
C GLY A 95 -8.91 -4.41 6.09
N ARG A 96 -8.88 -3.63 5.02
CA ARG A 96 -10.09 -3.05 4.42
C ARG A 96 -10.94 -4.04 3.62
N HIS A 97 -10.34 -5.08 3.06
CA HIS A 97 -11.04 -6.01 2.17
C HIS A 97 -10.76 -7.45 2.54
N PRO A 98 -11.72 -8.37 2.33
CA PRO A 98 -11.50 -9.79 2.67
C PRO A 98 -10.29 -10.39 2.00
N ARG A 99 -10.06 -10.06 0.72
CA ARG A 99 -8.95 -10.60 -0.07
C ARG A 99 -7.60 -10.15 0.47
N THR A 100 -7.48 -8.88 0.81
CA THR A 100 -6.22 -8.35 1.36
C THR A 100 -6.01 -8.80 2.80
N ARG A 101 -7.08 -8.99 3.58
CA ARG A 101 -6.96 -9.57 4.92
C ARG A 101 -6.38 -11.00 4.86
N ALA A 102 -6.89 -11.80 3.92
CA ALA A 102 -6.37 -13.17 3.73
C ALA A 102 -4.90 -13.15 3.32
N LEU A 103 -4.53 -12.27 2.40
CA LEU A 103 -3.15 -12.10 1.97
C LEU A 103 -2.25 -11.68 3.13
N ALA A 104 -2.72 -10.74 3.95
CA ALA A 104 -1.96 -10.26 5.11
C ALA A 104 -1.65 -11.41 6.08
N ARG A 105 -2.63 -12.24 6.39
CA ARG A 105 -2.43 -13.38 7.28
C ARG A 105 -1.45 -14.40 6.70
N GLU A 106 -1.57 -14.68 5.42
CA GLU A 106 -0.67 -15.59 4.72
C GLU A 106 0.77 -15.08 4.72
N VAL A 107 0.97 -13.83 4.35
CA VAL A 107 2.29 -13.22 4.31
C VAL A 107 2.89 -13.10 5.70
N PHE A 108 2.08 -12.72 6.69
CA PHE A 108 2.55 -12.59 8.06
C PHE A 108 3.05 -13.94 8.60
N ALA A 109 2.36 -15.02 8.32
CA ALA A 109 2.78 -16.35 8.75
C ALA A 109 4.18 -16.70 8.21
N GLU A 110 4.48 -16.29 6.98
CA GLU A 110 5.79 -16.51 6.35
C GLU A 110 6.84 -15.52 6.85
N ALA A 111 6.48 -14.26 7.04
CA ALA A 111 7.41 -13.18 7.36
C ALA A 111 7.72 -13.07 8.86
N ALA A 112 6.80 -13.45 9.72
CA ALA A 112 6.92 -13.24 11.17
C ALA A 112 8.26 -13.73 11.76
N PRO A 113 8.79 -14.91 11.39
CA PRO A 113 10.08 -15.35 11.92
C PRO A 113 11.24 -14.45 11.54
N ARG A 114 11.11 -13.66 10.48
CA ARG A 114 12.16 -12.75 9.99
C ARG A 114 12.03 -11.34 10.59
N TYR A 115 10.86 -11.00 11.10
CA TYR A 115 10.65 -9.67 11.66
C TYR A 115 11.32 -9.57 13.02
N HIS A 116 11.87 -8.38 13.32
CA HIS A 116 12.29 -8.06 14.66
C HIS A 116 11.09 -8.22 15.61
N ALA A 117 11.34 -8.64 16.86
CA ALA A 117 10.27 -8.96 17.81
C ALA A 117 9.24 -7.82 17.96
N LEU A 118 9.69 -6.57 18.01
CA LEU A 118 8.78 -5.44 18.12
C LEU A 118 7.93 -5.25 16.87
N SER A 119 8.54 -5.35 15.70
CA SER A 119 7.83 -5.24 14.42
C SER A 119 6.79 -6.36 14.26
N ARG A 120 7.16 -7.58 14.65
CA ARG A 120 6.25 -8.74 14.64
C ARG A 120 5.05 -8.49 15.53
N ARG A 121 5.28 -7.96 16.72
CA ARG A 121 4.21 -7.67 17.68
C ARG A 121 3.25 -6.60 17.15
N VAL A 122 3.79 -5.56 16.53
CA VAL A 122 2.98 -4.49 15.94
C VAL A 122 2.11 -5.03 14.80
N ALA A 123 2.71 -5.79 13.88
CA ALA A 123 1.96 -6.38 12.76
C ALA A 123 0.86 -7.33 13.26
N ALA A 124 1.19 -8.19 14.23
CA ALA A 124 0.20 -9.10 14.83
C ALA A 124 -0.97 -8.33 15.45
N SER A 125 -0.68 -7.24 16.15
CA SER A 125 -1.71 -6.39 16.77
C SER A 125 -2.64 -5.78 15.74
N VAL A 126 -2.09 -5.34 14.61
CA VAL A 126 -2.90 -4.77 13.51
C VAL A 126 -3.82 -5.85 12.93
N ILE A 127 -3.28 -7.03 12.66
CA ILE A 127 -4.05 -8.15 12.09
C ILE A 127 -5.17 -8.60 13.04
N GLU A 128 -4.90 -8.62 14.34
CA GLU A 128 -5.93 -8.97 15.33
C GLU A 128 -7.15 -8.05 15.25
N LYS A 129 -6.95 -6.79 14.91
CA LYS A 129 -8.02 -5.81 14.79
C LYS A 129 -8.89 -6.00 13.55
N TYR A 130 -8.48 -6.85 12.60
CA TYR A 130 -9.29 -7.12 11.41
C TYR A 130 -10.65 -7.72 11.79
N ASP A 131 -10.68 -8.56 12.82
CA ASP A 131 -11.90 -9.21 13.25
C ASP A 131 -12.86 -8.25 13.97
N ASP A 132 -12.34 -7.12 14.46
CA ASP A 132 -13.12 -6.09 15.14
C ASP A 132 -13.64 -5.03 14.16
N ALA A 133 -13.21 -5.08 12.89
CA ALA A 133 -13.65 -4.11 11.90
C ALA A 133 -15.12 -4.36 11.52
N PRO A 134 -15.92 -3.29 11.32
CA PRO A 134 -17.29 -3.46 10.84
C PRO A 134 -17.30 -4.18 9.51
N ALA A 135 -18.25 -5.08 9.33
CA ALA A 135 -18.46 -5.74 8.04
C ALA A 135 -18.88 -4.69 7.02
N SER A 136 -18.15 -4.59 5.93
CA SER A 136 -18.43 -3.64 4.86
C SER A 136 -19.08 -4.34 3.68
#